data_ab039a67f83f56448bc311fbe13c88f7
#
_entry.id   ab039a67f83f56448bc311fbe13c88f7
#
_cell.length_a   1.000
_cell.length_b   1.000
_cell.length_c   1.000
_cell.angle_alpha   90.00
_cell.angle_beta   90.00
_cell.angle_gamma   90.00
#
_symmetry.space_group_name_H-M   'P 1'
#
loop_
_entity.id
_entity.type
_entity.pdbx_description
1 polymer ?
#
loop_
_entity_poly.entity_id
_entity_poly.type
_entity_poly.pdbx_seq_one_letter_code
_entity_poly.pdbx_strand_id
1 'polypeptide(L)'
;MQPAKNLLFSSLLFSSAAQAASEDGGRGPYVQADLAYAAEHITHDYPEPTGANQGKKISTVSDYFRNIRTHSIHPRVSVGYDFGGWRIAADYARYRKWNNNKYSVNTKKVGEKNNGNTNVARYLKAENQENGTFHAASSLGLSAVYDFDTGSRFKPYAGVRVAYGHVKHQVRSVESETTIVLSTPKGVQTPGRHIQGPTKKPAHHESRSISSLGFGAVAGVGIDITPNLTLDAGYRYHNWGR
;
A
#
# COMPACT_ATOMS: atom_id res chain seq x y z
N MET A 1 24.29 -4.09 -0.05
CA MET A 1 23.37 -2.93 0.08
C MET A 1 22.36 -3.04 -1.03
N GLN A 2 21.14 -3.52 -0.75
CA GLN A 2 20.08 -3.59 -1.75
C GLN A 2 19.27 -2.29 -1.73
N PRO A 3 18.91 -1.73 -2.88
CA PRO A 3 18.14 -0.50 -2.95
C PRO A 3 16.71 -0.74 -2.47
N ALA A 4 16.29 0.06 -1.50
CA ALA A 4 14.88 0.13 -1.10
C ALA A 4 14.05 0.66 -2.28
N LYS A 5 12.90 0.06 -2.54
CA LYS A 5 12.08 0.37 -3.72
C LYS A 5 10.96 1.35 -3.41
N ASN A 6 10.56 2.05 -4.45
CA ASN A 6 9.71 3.24 -4.42
C ASN A 6 8.30 2.99 -3.89
N LEU A 7 7.88 3.80 -2.95
CA LEU A 7 6.49 3.94 -2.56
C LEU A 7 5.87 5.05 -3.41
N LEU A 8 4.97 4.69 -4.32
CA LEU A 8 4.32 5.61 -5.24
C LEU A 8 2.87 5.80 -4.82
N PHE A 9 2.48 7.05 -4.61
CA PHE A 9 1.09 7.42 -4.38
C PHE A 9 0.60 8.28 -5.54
N SER A 10 -0.49 7.89 -6.16
CA SER A 10 -1.24 8.76 -7.03
C SER A 10 -2.65 8.94 -6.47
N SER A 11 -3.11 10.17 -6.41
CA SER A 11 -4.42 10.48 -5.80
C SER A 11 -5.22 11.43 -6.65
N LEU A 12 -6.51 11.15 -6.79
CA LEU A 12 -7.49 12.09 -7.27
C LEU A 12 -7.94 12.93 -6.06
N LEU A 13 -7.88 14.22 -6.19
CA LEU A 13 -8.18 15.18 -5.12
C LEU A 13 -9.52 15.85 -5.38
N PHE A 14 -10.34 15.91 -4.35
CA PHE A 14 -11.44 16.87 -4.24
C PHE A 14 -11.16 17.69 -2.99
N SER A 15 -10.98 18.97 -3.17
CA SER A 15 -10.66 19.87 -2.06
C SER A 15 -11.51 21.14 -2.08
N SER A 16 -11.74 21.67 -0.90
CA SER A 16 -12.31 23.00 -0.73
C SER A 16 -11.30 23.88 -0.02
N ALA A 17 -10.97 25.02 -0.59
CA ALA A 17 -10.17 26.05 0.06
C ALA A 17 -11.09 27.18 0.51
N ALA A 18 -10.99 27.55 1.77
CA ALA A 18 -11.61 28.74 2.32
C ALA A 18 -10.52 29.80 2.54
N GLN A 19 -10.63 30.94 1.89
CA GLN A 19 -9.74 32.07 2.13
C GLN A 19 -10.32 32.95 3.23
N ALA A 20 -9.48 33.48 4.12
CA ALA A 20 -9.89 34.56 4.98
C ALA A 20 -10.16 35.78 4.08
N ALA A 21 -11.25 36.49 4.35
CA ALA A 21 -11.65 37.70 3.60
C ALA A 21 -10.46 38.64 3.51
N SER A 22 -9.96 38.86 2.31
CA SER A 22 -8.91 39.81 2.02
C SER A 22 -9.50 40.88 1.13
N GLU A 23 -9.36 42.13 1.54
CA GLU A 23 -9.81 43.30 0.75
C GLU A 23 -8.99 43.50 -0.54
N ASP A 24 -7.92 42.70 -0.74
CA ASP A 24 -6.91 42.93 -1.76
C ASP A 24 -6.88 41.80 -2.80
N GLY A 25 -7.97 41.62 -3.55
CA GLY A 25 -7.98 40.84 -4.79
C GLY A 25 -7.65 39.35 -4.69
N GLY A 26 -7.94 38.71 -3.56
CA GLY A 26 -7.74 37.30 -3.39
C GLY A 26 -6.38 36.87 -2.80
N ARG A 27 -5.54 37.85 -2.46
CA ARG A 27 -4.26 37.60 -1.76
C ARG A 27 -4.49 37.49 -0.27
N GLY A 28 -3.82 36.51 0.38
CA GLY A 28 -3.93 36.42 1.82
C GLY A 28 -3.79 34.98 2.36
N PRO A 29 -3.94 34.83 3.68
CA PRO A 29 -3.91 33.52 4.30
C PRO A 29 -5.15 32.70 3.90
N TYR A 30 -4.97 31.40 3.72
CA TYR A 30 -6.06 30.47 3.43
C TYR A 30 -5.93 29.16 4.21
N VAL A 31 -7.05 28.50 4.37
CA VAL A 31 -7.15 27.15 4.91
C VAL A 31 -7.78 26.25 3.87
N GLN A 32 -7.26 25.06 3.67
CA GLN A 32 -7.75 24.11 2.71
C GLN A 32 -7.97 22.75 3.37
N ALA A 33 -9.08 22.11 3.06
CA ALA A 33 -9.38 20.74 3.45
C ALA A 33 -9.57 19.89 2.20
N ASP A 34 -8.89 18.76 2.15
CA ASP A 34 -8.91 17.86 1.00
C ASP A 34 -9.37 16.47 1.41
N LEU A 35 -10.09 15.83 0.49
CA LEU A 35 -10.29 14.37 0.50
C LEU A 35 -9.66 13.81 -0.77
N ALA A 36 -8.62 13.00 -0.59
CA ALA A 36 -7.94 12.34 -1.69
C ALA A 36 -8.37 10.88 -1.79
N TYR A 37 -8.80 10.45 -2.97
CA TYR A 37 -8.88 9.04 -3.30
C TYR A 37 -7.53 8.60 -3.88
N ALA A 38 -6.77 7.84 -3.10
CA ALA A 38 -5.42 7.45 -3.45
C ALA A 38 -5.35 6.01 -3.94
N ALA A 39 -4.69 5.79 -5.07
CA ALA A 39 -4.18 4.49 -5.47
C ALA A 39 -2.74 4.36 -4.99
N GLU A 40 -2.50 3.42 -4.12
CA GLU A 40 -1.19 3.20 -3.51
C GLU A 40 -0.54 1.97 -4.12
N HIS A 41 0.71 2.12 -4.53
CA HIS A 41 1.54 1.03 -5.01
C HIS A 41 2.77 0.90 -4.11
N ILE A 42 2.82 -0.19 -3.36
CA ILE A 42 3.91 -0.48 -2.43
C ILE A 42 4.71 -1.63 -3.01
N THR A 43 5.99 -1.39 -3.31
CA THR A 43 6.96 -2.43 -3.65
C THR A 43 7.78 -2.77 -2.43
N HIS A 44 7.76 -4.03 -2.02
CA HIS A 44 8.59 -4.53 -0.92
C HIS A 44 9.49 -5.65 -1.42
N ASP A 45 10.78 -5.53 -1.15
CA ASP A 45 11.75 -6.60 -1.41
C ASP A 45 11.86 -7.49 -0.18
N TYR A 46 11.39 -8.72 -0.33
CA TYR A 46 11.77 -9.78 0.60
C TYR A 46 13.22 -10.18 0.32
N PRO A 47 13.99 -10.51 1.36
CA PRO A 47 15.33 -11.03 1.17
C PRO A 47 15.27 -12.28 0.27
N GLU A 48 16.15 -12.35 -0.71
CA GLU A 48 16.26 -13.54 -1.55
C GLU A 48 16.61 -14.75 -0.71
N PRO A 49 16.04 -15.94 -1.04
CA PRO A 49 16.37 -17.14 -0.32
C PRO A 49 17.85 -17.46 -0.46
N THR A 50 18.50 -17.69 0.66
CA THR A 50 19.91 -18.06 0.73
C THR A 50 20.08 -19.55 0.97
N GLY A 51 21.22 -20.12 0.60
CA GLY A 51 21.56 -21.52 0.81
C GLY A 51 20.89 -22.49 -0.17
N ALA A 52 20.44 -23.64 0.27
CA ALA A 52 19.87 -24.70 -0.57
C ALA A 52 18.59 -24.32 -1.32
N ASN A 53 18.01 -23.17 -1.02
CA ASN A 53 16.81 -22.62 -1.66
C ASN A 53 17.11 -21.47 -2.63
N GLN A 54 18.37 -21.16 -2.87
CA GLN A 54 18.80 -20.14 -3.82
C GLN A 54 18.29 -20.48 -5.22
N GLY A 55 17.63 -19.53 -5.88
CA GLY A 55 17.02 -19.70 -7.21
C GLY A 55 15.70 -20.46 -7.25
N LYS A 56 15.19 -20.98 -6.12
CA LYS A 56 13.84 -21.54 -6.07
C LYS A 56 12.83 -20.41 -5.88
N LYS A 57 11.77 -20.40 -6.68
CA LYS A 57 10.62 -19.52 -6.43
C LYS A 57 10.10 -19.82 -5.03
N ILE A 58 10.37 -18.92 -4.11
CA ILE A 58 9.68 -18.91 -2.83
C ILE A 58 8.21 -18.68 -3.14
N SER A 59 7.37 -19.48 -2.53
CA SER A 59 5.93 -19.60 -2.76
C SER A 59 5.24 -18.30 -3.15
N THR A 60 4.12 -18.42 -3.85
CA THR A 60 3.15 -17.37 -4.23
C THR A 60 2.88 -16.27 -3.19
N VAL A 61 3.27 -16.47 -1.94
CA VAL A 61 3.14 -15.55 -0.82
C VAL A 61 4.15 -14.40 -0.92
N SER A 62 5.42 -14.67 -1.22
CA SER A 62 6.43 -13.62 -1.36
C SER A 62 6.17 -12.72 -2.58
N ASP A 63 5.62 -13.28 -3.67
CA ASP A 63 5.26 -12.52 -4.85
C ASP A 63 4.05 -11.62 -4.62
N TYR A 64 3.16 -12.00 -3.71
CA TYR A 64 1.98 -11.22 -3.38
C TYR A 64 2.32 -9.93 -2.63
N PHE A 65 3.32 -9.94 -1.75
CA PHE A 65 3.75 -8.75 -1.00
C PHE A 65 4.74 -7.87 -1.74
N ARG A 66 5.24 -8.30 -2.90
CA ARG A 66 6.11 -7.49 -3.74
C ARG A 66 5.41 -6.29 -4.37
N ASN A 67 4.13 -6.45 -4.71
CA ASN A 67 3.35 -5.44 -5.42
C ASN A 67 1.97 -5.30 -4.78
N ILE A 68 1.90 -4.51 -3.73
CA ILE A 68 0.63 -4.24 -3.07
C ILE A 68 0.00 -3.03 -3.73
N ARG A 69 -1.22 -3.22 -4.25
CA ARG A 69 -2.07 -2.14 -4.76
C ARG A 69 -3.25 -1.99 -3.83
N THR A 70 -3.42 -0.83 -3.29
CA THR A 70 -4.57 -0.50 -2.44
C THR A 70 -5.16 0.84 -2.82
N HIS A 71 -6.40 1.05 -2.42
CA HIS A 71 -7.11 2.30 -2.63
C HIS A 71 -7.64 2.76 -1.28
N SER A 72 -7.40 4.01 -0.96
CA SER A 72 -7.87 4.57 0.31
C SER A 72 -8.21 6.04 0.18
N ILE A 73 -9.05 6.50 1.11
CA ILE A 73 -9.40 7.92 1.23
C ILE A 73 -8.52 8.53 2.30
N HIS A 74 -7.83 9.60 1.94
CA HIS A 74 -6.93 10.33 2.83
C HIS A 74 -7.44 11.76 3.07
N PRO A 75 -7.85 12.07 4.28
CA PRO A 75 -8.09 13.46 4.67
C PRO A 75 -6.77 14.21 4.82
N ARG A 76 -6.75 15.45 4.36
CA ARG A 76 -5.65 16.39 4.51
C ARG A 76 -6.18 17.75 4.85
N VAL A 77 -5.46 18.46 5.70
CA VAL A 77 -5.68 19.86 6.00
C VAL A 77 -4.41 20.64 5.71
N SER A 78 -4.55 21.83 5.19
CA SER A 78 -3.43 22.71 4.90
C SER A 78 -3.76 24.16 5.28
N VAL A 79 -2.71 24.87 5.64
CA VAL A 79 -2.74 26.30 5.88
C VAL A 79 -1.70 26.94 4.99
N GLY A 80 -2.02 28.03 4.36
CA GLY A 80 -1.13 28.66 3.40
C GLY A 80 -1.36 30.14 3.23
N TYR A 81 -0.59 30.69 2.31
CA TYR A 81 -0.68 32.08 1.88
C TYR A 81 -0.71 32.15 0.35
N ASP A 82 -1.67 32.89 -0.16
CA ASP A 82 -1.83 33.19 -1.58
C ASP A 82 -1.22 34.55 -1.88
N PHE A 83 -0.28 34.61 -2.81
CA PHE A 83 0.40 35.83 -3.26
C PHE A 83 -0.21 36.39 -4.55
N GLY A 84 -1.33 35.80 -5.02
CA GLY A 84 -2.06 36.21 -6.21
C GLY A 84 -1.71 35.47 -7.51
N GLY A 85 -0.72 34.61 -7.51
CA GLY A 85 -0.35 33.72 -8.62
C GLY A 85 0.43 32.54 -8.10
N TRP A 86 1.05 32.72 -6.94
CA TRP A 86 1.74 31.65 -6.22
C TRP A 86 1.07 31.41 -4.88
N ARG A 87 0.86 30.15 -4.55
CA ARG A 87 0.40 29.71 -3.23
C ARG A 87 1.48 28.86 -2.57
N ILE A 88 1.76 29.15 -1.30
CA ILE A 88 2.62 28.33 -0.46
C ILE A 88 1.79 27.82 0.69
N ALA A 89 1.83 26.52 0.95
CA ALA A 89 1.08 25.90 2.04
C ALA A 89 1.89 24.85 2.79
N ALA A 90 1.65 24.79 4.09
CA ALA A 90 2.01 23.67 4.93
C ALA A 90 0.78 22.77 5.08
N ASP A 91 0.97 21.45 4.97
CA ASP A 91 -0.12 20.50 5.04
C ASP A 91 0.18 19.35 5.99
N TYR A 92 -0.89 18.80 6.58
CA TYR A 92 -0.88 17.57 7.33
C TYR A 92 -1.88 16.60 6.70
N ALA A 93 -1.39 15.42 6.33
CA ALA A 93 -2.20 14.34 5.80
C ALA A 93 -2.17 13.14 6.73
N ARG A 94 -3.33 12.52 6.95
CA ARG A 94 -3.46 11.27 7.68
C ARG A 94 -3.88 10.17 6.71
N TYR A 95 -3.14 9.07 6.74
CA TYR A 95 -3.41 7.92 5.91
C TYR A 95 -4.22 6.88 6.68
N ARG A 96 -5.11 6.21 6.00
CA ARG A 96 -5.94 5.17 6.62
C ARG A 96 -5.12 3.89 6.79
N LYS A 97 -5.26 3.27 7.97
CA LYS A 97 -4.77 1.91 8.21
C LYS A 97 -5.52 0.93 7.32
N TRP A 98 -4.81 0.02 6.68
CA TRP A 98 -5.41 -1.08 5.96
C TRP A 98 -4.78 -2.40 6.39
N ASN A 99 -5.60 -3.44 6.40
CA ASN A 99 -5.21 -4.79 6.75
C ASN A 99 -5.31 -5.64 5.49
N ASN A 100 -4.28 -6.42 5.24
CA ASN A 100 -4.29 -7.40 4.18
C ASN A 100 -4.09 -8.78 4.80
N ASN A 101 -5.14 -9.58 4.78
CA ASN A 101 -5.12 -10.95 5.28
C ASN A 101 -5.20 -11.89 4.09
N LYS A 102 -4.24 -12.78 3.97
CA LYS A 102 -4.21 -13.78 2.93
C LYS A 102 -4.08 -15.17 3.53
N TYR A 103 -4.86 -16.08 3.00
CA TYR A 103 -4.77 -17.50 3.27
C TYR A 103 -4.47 -18.24 1.97
N SER A 104 -3.44 -19.08 1.97
CA SER A 104 -3.07 -19.91 0.85
C SER A 104 -2.87 -21.35 1.27
N VAL A 105 -3.34 -22.24 0.43
CA VAL A 105 -3.18 -23.69 0.61
C VAL A 105 -2.48 -24.26 -0.60
N ASN A 106 -1.42 -24.99 -0.37
CA ASN A 106 -0.72 -25.72 -1.42
C ASN A 106 -0.63 -27.20 -1.02
N THR A 107 -1.06 -28.08 -1.91
CA THR A 107 -0.96 -29.52 -1.70
C THR A 107 -0.07 -30.13 -2.77
N LYS A 108 1.03 -30.75 -2.34
CA LYS A 108 2.01 -31.36 -3.23
C LYS A 108 2.15 -32.85 -2.89
N LYS A 109 2.15 -33.70 -3.92
CA LYS A 109 2.51 -35.10 -3.78
C LYS A 109 4.03 -35.19 -3.52
N VAL A 110 4.41 -35.74 -2.38
CA VAL A 110 5.83 -35.83 -1.95
C VAL A 110 6.42 -37.22 -2.02
N GLY A 111 5.59 -38.22 -2.23
CA GLY A 111 6.07 -39.59 -2.41
C GLY A 111 4.94 -40.56 -2.77
N GLU A 112 5.35 -41.64 -3.42
CA GLU A 112 4.49 -42.77 -3.73
C GLU A 112 5.31 -44.07 -3.57
N LYS A 113 4.74 -45.06 -2.92
CA LYS A 113 5.33 -46.36 -2.75
C LYS A 113 4.29 -47.43 -3.06
N ASN A 114 4.61 -48.32 -3.98
CA ASN A 114 3.79 -49.47 -4.31
C ASN A 114 4.49 -50.75 -3.87
N ASN A 115 3.86 -51.51 -2.99
CA ASN A 115 4.39 -52.76 -2.46
C ASN A 115 3.74 -53.98 -3.12
N GLY A 116 3.15 -53.85 -4.32
CA GLY A 116 2.44 -54.92 -5.02
C GLY A 116 1.01 -55.18 -4.51
N ASN A 117 0.79 -55.09 -3.22
CA ASN A 117 -0.52 -55.29 -2.57
C ASN A 117 -1.18 -53.96 -2.12
N THR A 118 -0.42 -52.92 -1.97
CA THR A 118 -0.94 -51.63 -1.50
C THR A 118 -0.14 -50.49 -2.15
N ASN A 119 -0.86 -49.50 -2.68
CA ASN A 119 -0.28 -48.26 -3.15
C ASN A 119 -0.42 -47.22 -2.05
N VAL A 120 0.68 -46.63 -1.62
CA VAL A 120 0.74 -45.60 -0.59
C VAL A 120 1.24 -44.29 -1.21
N ALA A 121 0.35 -43.30 -1.31
CA ALA A 121 0.70 -41.95 -1.76
C ALA A 121 0.73 -40.96 -0.58
N ARG A 122 1.78 -40.17 -0.53
CA ARG A 122 1.99 -39.15 0.49
C ARG A 122 1.82 -37.77 -0.14
N TYR A 123 1.02 -36.94 0.50
CA TYR A 123 0.80 -35.54 0.12
C TYR A 123 1.19 -34.65 1.30
N LEU A 124 1.88 -33.57 0.99
CA LEU A 124 2.15 -32.51 1.93
C LEU A 124 1.21 -31.34 1.63
N LYS A 125 0.36 -31.01 2.58
CA LYS A 125 -0.52 -29.85 2.53
C LYS A 125 0.13 -28.75 3.37
N ALA A 126 0.59 -27.70 2.72
CA ALA A 126 1.10 -26.50 3.37
C ALA A 126 -0.01 -25.43 3.38
N GLU A 127 -0.34 -24.95 4.55
CA GLU A 127 -1.29 -23.84 4.77
C GLU A 127 -0.50 -22.66 5.29
N ASN A 128 -0.65 -21.53 4.64
CA ASN A 128 0.02 -20.30 5.01
C ASN A 128 -1.02 -19.20 5.25
N GLN A 129 -1.02 -18.66 6.45
CA GLN A 129 -1.85 -17.54 6.84
C GLN A 129 -0.97 -16.34 7.08
N GLU A 130 -1.18 -15.29 6.35
CA GLU A 130 -0.42 -14.07 6.41
C GLU A 130 -1.34 -12.90 6.72
N ASN A 131 -1.02 -12.18 7.77
CA ASN A 131 -1.73 -11.01 8.23
C ASN A 131 -0.79 -9.81 8.14
N GLY A 132 -1.02 -8.96 7.15
CA GLY A 132 -0.29 -7.72 6.95
C GLY A 132 -1.09 -6.53 7.45
N THR A 133 -0.48 -5.69 8.25
CA THR A 133 -1.05 -4.42 8.67
C THR A 133 -0.12 -3.31 8.26
N PHE A 134 -0.62 -2.40 7.44
CA PHE A 134 0.11 -1.22 7.03
C PHE A 134 -0.52 0.01 7.68
N HIS A 135 0.32 0.76 8.38
CA HIS A 135 0.00 2.04 8.94
C HIS A 135 0.85 3.08 8.20
N ALA A 136 0.36 3.62 7.11
CA ALA A 136 0.85 4.91 6.69
C ALA A 136 0.28 5.90 7.69
N ALA A 137 1.07 6.35 8.64
CA ALA A 137 0.55 7.06 9.79
C ALA A 137 0.16 8.49 9.43
N SER A 138 1.09 9.28 8.91
CA SER A 138 0.88 10.69 8.61
C SER A 138 2.01 11.27 7.77
N SER A 139 1.77 12.40 7.13
CA SER A 139 2.82 13.22 6.54
C SER A 139 2.61 14.69 6.85
N LEU A 140 3.74 15.37 7.05
CA LEU A 140 3.82 16.83 7.06
C LEU A 140 4.47 17.28 5.76
N GLY A 141 3.87 18.22 5.06
CA GLY A 141 4.34 18.68 3.76
C GLY A 141 4.36 20.18 3.62
N LEU A 142 5.18 20.63 2.67
CA LEU A 142 5.21 21.98 2.15
C LEU A 142 4.97 21.90 0.65
N SER A 143 4.09 22.73 0.14
CA SER A 143 3.75 22.84 -1.28
C SER A 143 3.91 24.25 -1.78
N ALA A 144 4.38 24.37 -3.02
CA ALA A 144 4.38 25.59 -3.79
C ALA A 144 3.59 25.34 -5.08
N VAL A 145 2.56 26.11 -5.31
CA VAL A 145 1.60 25.94 -6.41
C VAL A 145 1.49 27.26 -7.16
N TYR A 146 1.47 27.17 -8.47
CA TYR A 146 1.23 28.29 -9.36
C TYR A 146 -0.18 28.18 -9.96
N ASP A 147 -0.96 29.24 -9.84
CA ASP A 147 -2.31 29.38 -10.40
C ASP A 147 -2.24 30.15 -11.70
N PHE A 148 -2.72 29.53 -12.78
CA PHE A 148 -2.76 30.17 -14.10
C PHE A 148 -4.02 31.02 -14.20
N ASP A 149 -3.83 32.32 -14.36
CA ASP A 149 -4.96 33.23 -14.60
C ASP A 149 -5.47 33.01 -16.03
N THR A 150 -6.71 32.59 -16.13
CA THR A 150 -7.40 32.39 -17.42
C THR A 150 -8.44 33.45 -17.70
N GLY A 151 -8.58 34.46 -16.81
CA GLY A 151 -9.64 35.44 -16.89
C GLY A 151 -11.06 34.87 -16.66
N SER A 152 -11.14 33.65 -16.18
CA SER A 152 -12.39 32.91 -15.94
C SER A 152 -12.48 32.41 -14.50
N ARG A 153 -13.64 31.82 -14.13
CA ARG A 153 -13.82 31.18 -12.82
C ARG A 153 -12.97 29.88 -12.67
N PHE A 154 -12.45 29.39 -13.78
CA PHE A 154 -11.61 28.18 -13.77
C PHE A 154 -10.15 28.60 -13.70
N LYS A 155 -9.48 28.21 -12.64
CA LYS A 155 -8.08 28.49 -12.38
C LYS A 155 -7.28 27.18 -12.41
N PRO A 156 -6.71 26.82 -13.56
CA PRO A 156 -5.76 25.70 -13.61
C PRO A 156 -4.58 25.99 -12.69
N TYR A 157 -4.05 24.95 -12.06
CA TYR A 157 -2.87 25.09 -11.22
C TYR A 157 -1.92 23.93 -11.39
N ALA A 158 -0.65 24.19 -11.15
CA ALA A 158 0.39 23.17 -11.08
C ALA A 158 1.39 23.53 -9.99
N GLY A 159 1.97 22.54 -9.36
CA GLY A 159 2.90 22.77 -8.26
C GLY A 159 3.72 21.56 -7.87
N VAL A 160 4.58 21.80 -6.89
CA VAL A 160 5.45 20.80 -6.29
C VAL A 160 5.20 20.70 -4.79
N ARG A 161 5.47 19.54 -4.22
CA ARG A 161 5.33 19.28 -2.80
C ARG A 161 6.52 18.48 -2.28
N VAL A 162 7.03 18.88 -1.15
CA VAL A 162 8.00 18.12 -0.36
C VAL A 162 7.31 17.74 0.94
N ALA A 163 7.43 16.47 1.37
CA ALA A 163 6.79 16.03 2.59
C ALA A 163 7.66 15.02 3.34
N TYR A 164 7.57 15.09 4.67
CA TYR A 164 8.13 14.10 5.57
C TYR A 164 7.02 13.16 6.03
N GLY A 165 7.16 11.89 5.70
CA GLY A 165 6.16 10.85 6.00
C GLY A 165 6.68 9.81 6.96
N HIS A 166 5.77 9.28 7.79
CA HIS A 166 6.03 8.16 8.69
C HIS A 166 5.15 6.98 8.30
N VAL A 167 5.80 5.86 7.93
CA VAL A 167 5.14 4.62 7.52
C VAL A 167 5.52 3.51 8.49
N LYS A 168 4.53 2.84 9.02
CA LYS A 168 4.71 1.67 9.87
C LYS A 168 4.04 0.46 9.23
N HIS A 169 4.76 -0.63 9.05
CA HIS A 169 4.16 -1.87 8.60
C HIS A 169 4.47 -3.01 9.57
N GLN A 170 3.52 -3.92 9.69
CA GLN A 170 3.64 -5.13 10.48
C GLN A 170 3.14 -6.30 9.65
N VAL A 171 3.94 -7.34 9.55
CA VAL A 171 3.57 -8.59 8.88
C VAL A 171 3.74 -9.73 9.85
N ARG A 172 2.71 -10.57 9.95
CA ARG A 172 2.77 -11.81 10.70
C ARG A 172 2.37 -12.95 9.79
N SER A 173 3.26 -13.91 9.59
CA SER A 173 2.95 -15.12 8.84
C SER A 173 3.00 -16.35 9.76
N VAL A 174 2.05 -17.24 9.56
CA VAL A 174 1.97 -18.53 10.24
C VAL A 174 1.85 -19.60 9.18
N GLU A 175 2.79 -20.53 9.17
CA GLU A 175 2.78 -21.66 8.28
C GLU A 175 2.49 -22.96 9.06
N SER A 176 1.62 -23.79 8.53
CA SER A 176 1.34 -25.11 9.07
C SER A 176 1.43 -26.18 7.97
N GLU A 177 2.00 -27.31 8.30
CA GLU A 177 2.15 -28.45 7.39
C GLU A 177 1.36 -29.65 7.90
N THR A 178 0.59 -30.25 7.00
CA THR A 178 -0.18 -31.46 7.27
C THR A 178 0.25 -32.54 6.27
N THR A 179 0.65 -33.70 6.75
CA THR A 179 0.94 -34.85 5.89
C THR A 179 -0.33 -35.68 5.74
N ILE A 180 -0.73 -35.94 4.50
CA ILE A 180 -1.86 -36.81 4.17
C ILE A 180 -1.31 -38.03 3.50
N VAL A 181 -1.56 -39.19 4.08
CA VAL A 181 -1.18 -40.48 3.54
C VAL A 181 -2.42 -41.20 3.05
N LEU A 182 -2.46 -41.50 1.76
CA LEU A 182 -3.51 -42.28 1.13
C LEU A 182 -2.98 -43.70 0.90
N SER A 183 -3.66 -44.68 1.42
CA SER A 183 -3.31 -46.11 1.30
C SER A 183 -4.42 -46.84 0.55
N THR A 184 -4.11 -47.37 -0.63
CA THR A 184 -5.08 -48.08 -1.49
C THR A 184 -4.66 -49.51 -1.63
N PRO A 185 -5.27 -50.49 -0.89
CA PRO A 185 -5.04 -51.90 -1.09
C PRO A 185 -5.53 -52.35 -2.49
N LYS A 186 -4.89 -53.42 -3.00
CA LYS A 186 -5.28 -53.99 -4.29
C LYS A 186 -6.73 -54.48 -4.25
N GLY A 187 -7.50 -54.08 -5.24
CA GLY A 187 -8.93 -54.43 -5.32
C GLY A 187 -9.88 -53.52 -4.54
N VAL A 188 -9.37 -52.51 -3.82
CA VAL A 188 -10.18 -51.50 -3.10
C VAL A 188 -10.19 -50.20 -3.88
N GLN A 189 -11.39 -49.69 -4.19
CA GLN A 189 -11.53 -48.45 -4.93
C GLN A 189 -11.36 -47.17 -4.06
N THR A 190 -11.67 -47.26 -2.76
CA THR A 190 -11.60 -46.12 -1.86
C THR A 190 -10.32 -46.20 -1.02
N PRO A 191 -9.38 -45.23 -1.17
CA PRO A 191 -8.17 -45.23 -0.37
C PRO A 191 -8.45 -44.93 1.10
N GLY A 192 -7.81 -45.66 1.99
CA GLY A 192 -7.69 -45.32 3.40
C GLY A 192 -6.92 -44.00 3.53
N ARG A 193 -7.44 -43.07 4.33
CA ARG A 193 -6.82 -41.74 4.56
C ARG A 193 -6.31 -41.67 5.99
N HIS A 194 -5.03 -41.38 6.13
CA HIS A 194 -4.40 -41.08 7.42
C HIS A 194 -3.85 -39.67 7.37
N ILE A 195 -4.17 -38.85 8.39
CA ILE A 195 -3.77 -37.42 8.46
C ILE A 195 -2.82 -37.29 9.65
N GLN A 196 -1.65 -36.73 9.41
CA GLN A 196 -0.63 -36.47 10.40
C GLN A 196 -0.35 -34.98 10.50
N GLY A 197 -0.55 -34.37 11.66
CA GLY A 197 -0.44 -32.92 11.87
C GLY A 197 -1.80 -32.28 12.13
N PRO A 198 -1.94 -30.94 12.06
CA PRO A 198 -0.96 -30.00 11.50
C PRO A 198 0.23 -29.71 12.43
N THR A 199 1.43 -29.66 11.84
CA THR A 199 2.62 -29.18 12.53
C THR A 199 2.77 -27.69 12.22
N LYS A 200 2.69 -26.84 13.23
CA LYS A 200 2.86 -25.39 13.08
C LYS A 200 4.35 -25.05 13.08
N LYS A 201 4.78 -24.30 12.09
CA LYS A 201 6.12 -23.69 12.11
C LYS A 201 6.12 -22.44 13.00
N PRO A 202 7.30 -22.00 13.48
CA PRO A 202 7.41 -20.76 14.22
C PRO A 202 6.81 -19.60 13.42
N ALA A 203 6.00 -18.78 14.09
CA ALA A 203 5.41 -17.61 13.44
C ALA A 203 6.50 -16.59 13.09
N HIS A 204 6.52 -16.15 11.85
CA HIS A 204 7.36 -15.02 11.46
C HIS A 204 6.63 -13.72 11.78
N HIS A 205 7.33 -12.82 12.45
CA HIS A 205 6.82 -11.50 12.78
C HIS A 205 7.84 -10.46 12.38
N GLU A 206 7.45 -9.58 11.46
CA GLU A 206 8.23 -8.42 11.06
C GLU A 206 7.46 -7.15 11.38
N SER A 207 8.11 -6.21 12.06
CA SER A 207 7.59 -4.87 12.33
C SER A 207 8.65 -3.87 11.94
N ARG A 208 8.33 -2.98 11.01
CA ARG A 208 9.23 -1.95 10.53
C ARG A 208 8.56 -0.59 10.53
N SER A 209 9.30 0.40 10.98
CA SER A 209 8.89 1.80 10.95
C SER A 209 9.92 2.57 10.13
N ILE A 210 9.46 3.29 9.13
CA ILE A 210 10.32 4.05 8.22
C ILE A 210 9.78 5.48 8.18
N SER A 211 10.69 6.43 8.40
CA SER A 211 10.41 7.84 8.17
C SER A 211 11.21 8.29 6.96
N SER A 212 10.57 8.93 6.02
CA SER A 212 11.16 9.28 4.73
C SER A 212 10.74 10.67 4.29
N LEU A 213 11.68 11.37 3.66
CA LEU A 213 11.40 12.58 2.91
C LEU A 213 10.96 12.17 1.50
N GLY A 214 9.83 12.71 1.07
CA GLY A 214 9.29 12.48 -0.26
C GLY A 214 9.04 13.79 -1.00
N PHE A 215 8.92 13.68 -2.31
CA PHE A 215 8.58 14.81 -3.18
C PHE A 215 7.53 14.39 -4.20
N GLY A 216 6.77 15.35 -4.62
CA GLY A 216 5.65 15.12 -5.53
C GLY A 216 5.31 16.32 -6.37
N ALA A 217 4.41 16.09 -7.30
CA ALA A 217 3.80 17.10 -8.12
C ALA A 217 2.29 17.10 -7.93
N VAL A 218 1.67 18.26 -8.08
CA VAL A 218 0.23 18.46 -8.05
C VAL A 218 -0.20 19.26 -9.25
N ALA A 219 -1.32 18.90 -9.85
CA ALA A 219 -1.95 19.67 -10.90
C ALA A 219 -3.47 19.53 -10.83
N GLY A 220 -4.21 20.57 -11.15
CA GLY A 220 -5.66 20.55 -11.10
C GLY A 220 -6.30 21.82 -11.60
N VAL A 221 -7.56 21.97 -11.26
CA VAL A 221 -8.37 23.14 -11.60
C VAL A 221 -9.15 23.57 -10.36
N GLY A 222 -9.00 24.80 -9.96
CA GLY A 222 -9.84 25.49 -8.98
C GLY A 222 -11.03 26.15 -9.65
N ILE A 223 -12.16 26.16 -8.96
CA ILE A 223 -13.37 26.84 -9.39
C ILE A 223 -13.80 27.78 -8.26
N ASP A 224 -13.79 29.09 -8.51
CA ASP A 224 -14.25 30.08 -7.54
C ASP A 224 -15.77 30.03 -7.44
N ILE A 225 -16.27 29.57 -6.31
CA ILE A 225 -17.70 29.51 -5.99
C ILE A 225 -18.16 30.84 -5.42
N THR A 226 -17.35 31.41 -4.55
CA THR A 226 -17.52 32.77 -3.98
C THR A 226 -16.16 33.46 -3.94
N PRO A 227 -16.08 34.77 -3.67
CA PRO A 227 -14.80 35.44 -3.51
C PRO A 227 -13.88 34.83 -2.46
N ASN A 228 -14.45 34.09 -1.48
CA ASN A 228 -13.71 33.51 -0.37
C ASN A 228 -13.75 31.98 -0.34
N LEU A 229 -14.33 31.34 -1.37
CA LEU A 229 -14.46 29.90 -1.42
C LEU A 229 -14.13 29.38 -2.83
N THR A 230 -13.08 28.58 -2.92
CA THR A 230 -12.67 27.88 -4.13
C THR A 230 -12.82 26.37 -3.93
N LEU A 231 -13.39 25.70 -4.91
CA LEU A 231 -13.47 24.26 -4.98
C LEU A 231 -12.39 23.75 -5.94
N ASP A 232 -11.51 22.89 -5.48
CA ASP A 232 -10.43 22.33 -6.28
C ASP A 232 -10.71 20.88 -6.67
N ALA A 233 -10.41 20.52 -7.91
CA ALA A 233 -10.33 19.15 -8.38
C ALA A 233 -8.97 18.92 -9.05
N GLY A 234 -8.24 17.89 -8.66
CA GLY A 234 -6.89 17.71 -9.17
C GLY A 234 -6.31 16.34 -8.96
N TYR A 235 -5.11 16.21 -9.46
CA TYR A 235 -4.31 15.00 -9.36
C TYR A 235 -3.00 15.31 -8.63
N ARG A 236 -2.60 14.39 -7.74
CA ARG A 236 -1.35 14.46 -7.02
C ARG A 236 -0.55 13.18 -7.20
N TYR A 237 0.69 13.34 -7.54
CA TYR A 237 1.70 12.29 -7.54
C TYR A 237 2.68 12.53 -6.40
N HIS A 238 3.02 11.50 -5.64
CA HIS A 238 3.98 11.60 -4.56
C HIS A 238 4.88 10.37 -4.50
N ASN A 239 6.17 10.59 -4.41
CA ASN A 239 7.21 9.57 -4.25
C ASN A 239 7.89 9.77 -2.89
N TRP A 240 7.85 8.76 -2.06
CA TRP A 240 8.45 8.78 -0.72
C TRP A 240 9.95 8.45 -0.70
N GLY A 241 10.59 8.39 -1.85
CA GLY A 241 12.01 8.08 -1.95
C GLY A 241 12.33 6.61 -1.65
N ARG A 242 13.57 6.38 -1.42
CA ARG A 242 14.15 5.06 -1.12
C ARG A 242 14.35 4.88 0.37
#